data_e222679a1f53b9fc83eb4b9bec6862a0
#
_entry.id   e222679a1f53b9fc83eb4b9bec6862a0
#
_cell.length_a   1.000
_cell.length_b   1.000
_cell.length_c   1.000
_cell.angle_alpha   90.00
_cell.angle_beta   90.00
_cell.angle_gamma   90.00
#
_symmetry.space_group_name_H-M   'P 1'
#
loop_
_entity.id
_entity.type
_entity.pdbx_description
1 polymer ?
#
loop_
_entity_poly.entity_id
_entity_poly.type
_entity_poly.pdbx_seq_one_letter_code
_entity_poly.pdbx_strand_id
1 'polypeptide(L)'
;MPYYIAFVCAENNIDFSQLEGTSIITSDEIVTLYHGSKSGLYGPIAPNSRDRCDFGRGFYMGTERMQPLTLICNYPEGMLYTLQADLSGLKILDVEVGLDWALLIAFNRGKLESVKGSRIYQQYASMATGCDMVIGYIANDRMFVVLDRFFNGEITDLALINSLSALKLGKQYVALTEQACSQIKILDEQHISAEDRESLKTESEAIAL
;
A
#
# COMPACT_ATOMS: atom_id res chain seq x y z
N MET A 1 15.87 -20.91 -7.68
CA MET A 1 14.96 -20.09 -6.83
C MET A 1 13.58 -19.80 -7.44
N PRO A 2 13.39 -19.60 -8.76
CA PRO A 2 12.01 -19.43 -9.30
C PRO A 2 11.10 -20.64 -9.13
N TYR A 3 11.65 -21.83 -8.98
CA TYR A 3 10.89 -23.07 -8.80
C TYR A 3 10.22 -23.21 -7.44
N TYR A 4 10.68 -22.51 -6.39
CA TYR A 4 10.15 -22.68 -5.04
C TYR A 4 8.77 -22.04 -4.87
N ILE A 5 8.55 -20.85 -5.43
CA ILE A 5 7.21 -20.20 -5.40
C ILE A 5 6.20 -21.02 -6.19
N ALA A 6 6.58 -21.50 -7.38
CA ALA A 6 5.73 -22.41 -8.17
C ALA A 6 5.51 -23.75 -7.45
N PHE A 7 6.49 -24.25 -6.71
CA PHE A 7 6.44 -25.49 -5.94
C PHE A 7 5.58 -25.35 -4.69
N VAL A 8 5.76 -24.29 -3.89
CA VAL A 8 4.91 -24.00 -2.71
C VAL A 8 3.45 -23.79 -3.11
N CYS A 9 3.20 -23.14 -4.25
CA CYS A 9 1.85 -22.95 -4.75
C CYS A 9 1.24 -24.25 -5.33
N ALA A 10 2.04 -25.14 -5.90
CA ALA A 10 1.57 -26.38 -6.50
C ALA A 10 1.38 -27.50 -5.47
N GLU A 11 2.26 -27.62 -4.46
CA GLU A 11 2.18 -28.70 -3.44
C GLU A 11 1.14 -28.44 -2.35
N ASN A 12 0.88 -27.17 -1.99
CA ASN A 12 -0.08 -26.86 -0.93
C ASN A 12 -1.53 -26.78 -1.42
N ASN A 13 -1.78 -27.08 -2.71
CA ASN A 13 -3.14 -27.09 -3.28
C ASN A 13 -3.94 -25.85 -2.87
N ILE A 14 -3.24 -24.69 -2.82
CA ILE A 14 -3.84 -23.40 -2.46
C ILE A 14 -4.92 -23.14 -3.50
N ASP A 15 -6.16 -23.25 -3.10
CA ASP A 15 -7.30 -22.88 -3.94
C ASP A 15 -7.40 -21.36 -4.02
N PHE A 16 -6.71 -20.80 -5.02
CA PHE A 16 -6.74 -19.37 -5.31
C PHE A 16 -8.11 -18.88 -5.80
N SER A 17 -9.14 -19.74 -5.82
CA SER A 17 -10.50 -19.33 -6.20
C SER A 17 -11.24 -18.56 -5.11
N GLN A 18 -10.75 -18.63 -3.85
CA GLN A 18 -11.29 -17.89 -2.71
C GLN A 18 -10.24 -16.91 -2.21
N LEU A 19 -10.38 -15.64 -2.61
CA LEU A 19 -9.60 -14.52 -2.10
C LEU A 19 -10.07 -14.20 -0.67
N GLU A 20 -9.44 -14.79 0.34
CA GLU A 20 -9.75 -14.50 1.74
C GLU A 20 -9.29 -13.09 2.10
N GLY A 21 -10.22 -12.27 2.59
CA GLY A 21 -9.91 -10.90 3.04
C GLY A 21 -9.80 -9.85 1.93
N THR A 22 -10.26 -10.16 0.71
CA THR A 22 -10.30 -9.21 -0.40
C THR A 22 -11.72 -9.06 -0.92
N SER A 23 -12.22 -7.83 -1.00
CA SER A 23 -13.55 -7.54 -1.51
C SER A 23 -13.57 -6.31 -2.43
N ILE A 24 -14.44 -6.36 -3.45
CA ILE A 24 -14.76 -5.18 -4.24
C ILE A 24 -16.02 -4.57 -3.62
N ILE A 25 -15.89 -3.34 -3.13
CA ILE A 25 -16.92 -2.60 -2.44
C ILE A 25 -17.24 -1.28 -3.13
N THR A 26 -18.39 -0.70 -2.79
CA THR A 26 -18.73 0.70 -3.01
C THR A 26 -19.02 1.33 -1.65
N SER A 27 -18.73 2.62 -1.51
CA SER A 27 -18.97 3.37 -0.28
C SER A 27 -19.46 4.76 -0.64
N ASP A 28 -20.33 5.32 0.19
CA ASP A 28 -20.76 6.73 0.10
C ASP A 28 -20.11 7.58 1.20
N GLU A 29 -19.00 7.10 1.78
CA GLU A 29 -18.29 7.78 2.85
C GLU A 29 -17.41 8.92 2.32
N ILE A 30 -17.31 9.96 3.13
CA ILE A 30 -16.32 11.02 2.98
C ILE A 30 -15.28 10.83 4.08
N VAL A 31 -14.05 10.60 3.69
CA VAL A 31 -12.97 10.29 4.64
C VAL A 31 -11.91 11.38 4.66
N THR A 32 -11.34 11.63 5.84
CA THR A 32 -10.18 12.51 5.99
C THR A 32 -8.91 11.67 5.94
N LEU A 33 -7.98 12.05 5.06
CA LEU A 33 -6.75 11.33 4.78
C LEU A 33 -5.58 12.31 4.75
N TYR A 34 -4.35 11.77 4.82
CA TYR A 34 -3.12 12.54 4.84
C TYR A 34 -2.19 12.11 3.71
N HIS A 35 -1.53 13.09 3.10
CA HIS A 35 -0.52 12.87 2.06
C HIS A 35 0.73 13.70 2.36
N GLY A 36 1.91 13.12 2.19
CA GLY A 36 3.19 13.80 2.30
C GLY A 36 3.85 13.95 0.94
N SER A 37 4.18 15.19 0.58
CA SER A 37 4.98 15.49 -0.61
C SER A 37 6.34 16.06 -0.23
N LYS A 38 7.39 15.62 -0.94
CA LYS A 38 8.76 16.08 -0.70
C LYS A 38 8.99 17.53 -1.10
N SER A 39 8.21 18.06 -2.04
CA SER A 39 8.39 19.38 -2.66
C SER A 39 7.08 20.11 -2.95
N GLY A 40 5.96 19.63 -2.39
CA GLY A 40 4.63 20.14 -2.68
C GLY A 40 3.92 19.39 -3.82
N LEU A 41 2.61 19.64 -3.96
CA LEU A 41 1.79 19.15 -5.06
C LEU A 41 1.67 20.26 -6.11
N TYR A 42 1.94 19.94 -7.37
CA TYR A 42 1.86 20.85 -8.49
C TYR A 42 0.82 20.36 -9.50
N GLY A 43 -0.17 21.21 -9.79
CA GLY A 43 -1.26 20.87 -10.69
C GLY A 43 -2.34 19.98 -10.03
N PRO A 44 -3.22 19.37 -10.84
CA PRO A 44 -4.29 18.53 -10.31
C PRO A 44 -3.74 17.26 -9.67
N ILE A 45 -4.46 16.74 -8.67
CA ILE A 45 -4.18 15.42 -8.09
C ILE A 45 -4.35 14.37 -9.19
N ALA A 46 -3.35 13.51 -9.35
CA ALA A 46 -3.31 12.51 -10.41
C ALA A 46 -2.64 11.21 -9.93
N PRO A 47 -2.93 10.04 -10.54
CA PRO A 47 -2.37 8.75 -10.16
C PRO A 47 -0.93 8.59 -10.69
N ASN A 48 0.00 9.41 -10.23
CA ASN A 48 1.34 9.59 -10.78
C ASN A 48 2.48 9.20 -9.83
N SER A 49 2.23 8.32 -8.84
CA SER A 49 3.32 7.81 -8.01
C SER A 49 4.41 7.12 -8.85
N ARG A 50 5.58 6.92 -8.24
CA ARG A 50 6.63 6.09 -8.83
C ARG A 50 6.13 4.66 -9.05
N ASP A 51 6.79 3.93 -9.94
CA ASP A 51 6.59 2.49 -10.11
C ASP A 51 7.00 1.73 -8.83
N ARG A 52 6.51 0.50 -8.69
CA ARG A 52 6.81 -0.42 -7.60
C ARG A 52 6.42 0.09 -6.20
N CYS A 53 5.31 0.82 -6.11
CA CYS A 53 4.63 1.09 -4.84
C CYS A 53 3.76 -0.11 -4.44
N ASP A 54 3.29 -0.16 -3.19
CA ASP A 54 2.60 -1.32 -2.59
C ASP A 54 1.36 -1.78 -3.36
N PHE A 55 0.57 -0.84 -3.84
CA PHE A 55 -0.65 -1.10 -4.64
C PHE A 55 -0.54 -0.57 -6.08
N GLY A 56 0.70 -0.51 -6.60
CA GLY A 56 0.96 -0.06 -7.96
C GLY A 56 1.00 1.46 -8.08
N ARG A 57 0.78 1.94 -9.31
CA ARG A 57 0.82 3.37 -9.60
C ARG A 57 -0.51 4.01 -9.23
N GLY A 58 -0.47 5.10 -8.45
CA GLY A 58 -1.64 5.81 -7.96
C GLY A 58 -1.31 7.06 -7.18
N PHE A 59 -2.30 7.72 -6.60
CA PHE A 59 -2.13 8.78 -5.62
C PHE A 59 -2.36 8.22 -4.22
N TYR A 60 -1.33 8.25 -3.39
CA TYR A 60 -1.27 7.58 -2.09
C TYR A 60 -1.67 8.51 -0.95
N MET A 61 -2.58 8.05 -0.09
CA MET A 61 -3.06 8.75 1.10
C MET A 61 -3.13 7.76 2.26
N GLY A 62 -3.00 8.23 3.49
CA GLY A 62 -3.06 7.38 4.68
C GLY A 62 -4.03 7.89 5.73
N THR A 63 -4.51 6.99 6.60
CA THR A 63 -5.35 7.35 7.74
C THR A 63 -4.57 7.99 8.89
N GLU A 64 -3.29 7.66 8.99
CA GLU A 64 -2.41 8.10 10.08
C GLU A 64 -1.57 9.30 9.66
N ARG A 65 -1.77 10.45 10.32
CA ARG A 65 -1.05 11.69 10.03
C ARG A 65 0.47 11.57 10.20
N MET A 66 0.93 10.79 11.15
CA MET A 66 2.36 10.63 11.44
C MET A 66 3.11 9.88 10.34
N GLN A 67 2.46 8.96 9.65
CA GLN A 67 3.09 8.15 8.62
C GLN A 67 3.64 9.00 7.45
N PRO A 68 2.89 9.88 6.78
CA PRO A 68 3.47 10.75 5.77
C PRO A 68 4.48 11.75 6.34
N LEU A 69 4.32 12.22 7.57
CA LEU A 69 5.29 13.12 8.22
C LEU A 69 6.68 12.47 8.35
N THR A 70 6.75 11.21 8.79
CA THR A 70 8.03 10.49 8.89
C THR A 70 8.70 10.27 7.53
N LEU A 71 7.92 10.16 6.46
CA LEU A 71 8.46 10.02 5.09
C LEU A 71 9.04 11.31 4.51
N ILE A 72 8.56 12.46 4.95
CA ILE A 72 8.95 13.77 4.41
C ILE A 72 9.85 14.59 5.35
N CYS A 73 10.07 14.16 6.60
CA CYS A 73 10.86 14.91 7.59
C CYS A 73 12.30 15.21 7.16
N ASN A 74 12.87 14.44 6.22
CA ASN A 74 14.22 14.67 5.71
C ASN A 74 14.28 15.67 4.53
N TYR A 75 13.13 16.19 4.07
CA TYR A 75 13.06 17.09 2.91
C TYR A 75 12.77 18.53 3.35
N PRO A 76 13.65 19.52 3.03
CA PRO A 76 13.45 20.91 3.41
C PRO A 76 12.11 21.51 2.93
N GLU A 77 11.67 21.12 1.74
CA GLU A 77 10.42 21.57 1.11
C GLU A 77 9.26 20.60 1.37
N GLY A 78 9.37 19.76 2.42
CA GLY A 78 8.35 18.78 2.77
C GLY A 78 7.02 19.44 3.12
N MET A 79 5.95 18.98 2.48
CA MET A 79 4.57 19.46 2.68
C MET A 79 3.67 18.31 3.12
N LEU A 80 2.93 18.54 4.18
CA LEU A 80 1.84 17.67 4.61
C LEU A 80 0.51 18.26 4.13
N TYR A 81 -0.31 17.40 3.55
CA TYR A 81 -1.67 17.73 3.10
C TYR A 81 -2.69 16.98 3.93
N THR A 82 -3.70 17.69 4.42
CA THR A 82 -4.94 17.10 4.92
C THR A 82 -5.94 17.10 3.79
N LEU A 83 -6.45 15.94 3.46
CA LEU A 83 -7.28 15.69 2.30
C LEU A 83 -8.66 15.20 2.74
N GLN A 84 -9.67 15.52 1.93
CA GLN A 84 -10.99 14.91 1.99
C GLN A 84 -11.20 14.11 0.72
N ALA A 85 -11.47 12.82 0.85
CA ALA A 85 -11.81 11.95 -0.28
C ALA A 85 -13.27 11.53 -0.19
N ASP A 86 -14.04 11.79 -1.24
CA ASP A 86 -15.40 11.31 -1.42
C ASP A 86 -15.34 9.97 -2.14
N LEU A 87 -15.81 8.90 -1.51
CA LEU A 87 -15.76 7.55 -2.04
C LEU A 87 -16.99 7.19 -2.88
N SER A 88 -17.96 8.10 -2.99
CA SER A 88 -19.24 7.85 -3.66
C SER A 88 -19.05 7.46 -5.12
N GLY A 89 -19.65 6.34 -5.52
CA GLY A 89 -19.62 5.86 -6.90
C GLY A 89 -18.28 5.28 -7.36
N LEU A 90 -17.27 5.18 -6.49
CA LEU A 90 -16.00 4.53 -6.80
C LEU A 90 -16.10 3.01 -6.61
N LYS A 91 -15.46 2.28 -7.50
CA LYS A 91 -15.23 0.84 -7.36
C LYS A 91 -13.93 0.62 -6.60
N ILE A 92 -14.03 0.09 -5.39
CA ILE A 92 -12.93 0.02 -4.43
C ILE A 92 -12.54 -1.43 -4.21
N LEU A 93 -11.26 -1.75 -4.33
CA LEU A 93 -10.67 -2.99 -3.89
C LEU A 93 -10.22 -2.80 -2.43
N ASP A 94 -10.93 -3.40 -1.46
CA ASP A 94 -10.52 -3.42 -0.04
C ASP A 94 -9.79 -4.71 0.27
N VAL A 95 -8.58 -4.60 0.80
CA VAL A 95 -7.66 -5.73 1.03
C VAL A 95 -7.26 -5.75 2.51
N GLU A 96 -7.78 -6.74 3.22
CA GLU A 96 -7.42 -6.98 4.62
C GLU A 96 -6.04 -7.65 4.74
N VAL A 97 -5.41 -7.52 5.92
CA VAL A 97 -4.11 -8.15 6.19
C VAL A 97 -4.23 -9.66 6.07
N GLY A 98 -3.49 -10.24 5.15
CA GLY A 98 -3.48 -11.66 4.87
C GLY A 98 -2.52 -12.02 3.75
N LEU A 99 -2.63 -13.26 3.27
CA LEU A 99 -1.77 -13.76 2.19
C LEU A 99 -1.97 -12.96 0.89
N ASP A 100 -3.23 -12.65 0.54
CA ASP A 100 -3.54 -11.88 -0.67
C ASP A 100 -2.98 -10.46 -0.63
N TRP A 101 -3.08 -9.78 0.52
CA TRP A 101 -2.46 -8.47 0.73
C TRP A 101 -0.94 -8.55 0.53
N ALA A 102 -0.29 -9.54 1.14
CA ALA A 102 1.15 -9.72 1.06
C ALA A 102 1.61 -10.01 -0.38
N LEU A 103 0.89 -10.88 -1.09
CA LEU A 103 1.22 -11.25 -2.46
C LEU A 103 0.88 -10.14 -3.47
N LEU A 104 -0.17 -9.36 -3.24
CA LEU A 104 -0.47 -8.17 -4.05
C LEU A 104 0.66 -7.13 -3.94
N ILE A 105 1.13 -6.86 -2.73
CA ILE A 105 2.28 -5.98 -2.51
C ILE A 105 3.54 -6.55 -3.16
N ALA A 106 3.82 -7.84 -2.98
CA ALA A 106 4.96 -8.52 -3.60
C ALA A 106 4.90 -8.43 -5.12
N PHE A 107 3.72 -8.60 -5.73
CA PHE A 107 3.51 -8.42 -7.17
C PHE A 107 3.85 -6.99 -7.61
N ASN A 108 3.25 -5.98 -6.99
CA ASN A 108 3.47 -4.58 -7.35
C ASN A 108 4.94 -4.14 -7.16
N ARG A 109 5.62 -4.68 -6.14
CA ARG A 109 7.04 -4.45 -5.89
C ARG A 109 7.97 -5.25 -6.81
N GLY A 110 7.42 -6.08 -7.73
CA GLY A 110 8.17 -6.86 -8.73
C GLY A 110 8.83 -8.13 -8.17
N LYS A 111 8.44 -8.60 -6.98
CA LYS A 111 8.98 -9.83 -6.38
C LYS A 111 8.48 -11.10 -7.10
N LEU A 112 7.37 -11.02 -7.85
CA LEU A 112 6.82 -12.14 -8.61
C LEU A 112 7.27 -12.21 -10.07
N GLU A 113 8.19 -11.35 -10.52
CA GLU A 113 8.68 -11.33 -11.92
C GLU A 113 9.28 -12.68 -12.36
N SER A 114 9.89 -13.43 -11.44
CA SER A 114 10.48 -14.74 -11.72
C SER A 114 9.45 -15.82 -12.10
N VAL A 115 8.18 -15.60 -11.76
CA VAL A 115 7.05 -16.51 -12.07
C VAL A 115 6.06 -15.88 -13.04
N LYS A 116 6.51 -14.90 -13.83
CA LYS A 116 5.70 -14.24 -14.86
C LYS A 116 5.08 -15.27 -15.81
N GLY A 117 3.77 -15.12 -16.08
CA GLY A 117 3.00 -16.06 -16.89
C GLY A 117 2.35 -17.21 -16.10
N SER A 118 2.69 -17.41 -14.82
CA SER A 118 1.97 -18.36 -13.95
C SER A 118 0.57 -17.85 -13.56
N ARG A 119 -0.28 -18.75 -13.08
CA ARG A 119 -1.63 -18.38 -12.58
C ARG A 119 -1.55 -17.37 -11.44
N ILE A 120 -0.61 -17.53 -10.51
CA ILE A 120 -0.42 -16.61 -9.38
C ILE A 120 -0.05 -15.21 -9.87
N TYR A 121 0.88 -15.10 -10.82
CA TYR A 121 1.23 -13.80 -11.40
C TYR A 121 0.03 -13.12 -12.07
N GLN A 122 -0.73 -13.87 -12.88
CA GLN A 122 -1.91 -13.36 -13.58
C GLN A 122 -3.02 -12.91 -12.62
N GLN A 123 -3.22 -13.64 -11.52
CA GLN A 123 -4.20 -13.32 -10.50
C GLN A 123 -3.93 -11.93 -9.89
N TYR A 124 -2.71 -11.68 -9.42
CA TYR A 124 -2.38 -10.40 -8.81
C TYR A 124 -2.23 -9.28 -9.84
N ALA A 125 -1.83 -9.59 -11.07
CA ALA A 125 -1.82 -8.63 -12.18
C ALA A 125 -3.21 -8.10 -12.52
N SER A 126 -4.26 -8.89 -12.33
CA SER A 126 -5.65 -8.53 -12.63
C SER A 126 -6.47 -8.10 -11.41
N MET A 127 -5.96 -8.25 -10.19
CA MET A 127 -6.75 -8.09 -8.96
C MET A 127 -7.39 -6.71 -8.83
N ALA A 128 -6.68 -5.63 -9.15
CA ALA A 128 -7.19 -4.27 -9.12
C ALA A 128 -7.77 -3.78 -10.46
N THR A 129 -7.89 -4.68 -11.46
CA THR A 129 -8.36 -4.27 -12.78
C THR A 129 -9.81 -3.74 -12.74
N GLY A 130 -10.01 -2.52 -13.26
CA GLY A 130 -11.29 -1.86 -13.28
C GLY A 130 -11.74 -1.32 -11.92
N CYS A 131 -10.87 -1.27 -10.92
CA CYS A 131 -11.09 -0.53 -9.68
C CYS A 131 -10.57 0.90 -9.81
N ASP A 132 -11.25 1.82 -9.13
CA ASP A 132 -10.87 3.23 -9.05
C ASP A 132 -9.91 3.51 -7.91
N MET A 133 -10.00 2.70 -6.85
CA MET A 133 -9.21 2.84 -5.64
C MET A 133 -8.86 1.47 -5.05
N VAL A 134 -7.71 1.40 -4.38
CA VAL A 134 -7.34 0.30 -3.50
C VAL A 134 -7.23 0.83 -2.08
N ILE A 135 -7.82 0.11 -1.12
CA ILE A 135 -7.66 0.33 0.31
C ILE A 135 -6.94 -0.88 0.89
N GLY A 136 -5.93 -0.67 1.69
CA GLY A 136 -5.22 -1.76 2.37
C GLY A 136 -4.28 -1.24 3.44
N TYR A 137 -3.73 -2.12 4.25
CA TYR A 137 -2.80 -1.74 5.29
C TYR A 137 -1.44 -1.31 4.72
N ILE A 138 -0.79 -0.40 5.46
CA ILE A 138 0.55 0.07 5.11
C ILE A 138 1.56 -1.04 5.36
N ALA A 139 2.42 -1.29 4.38
CA ALA A 139 3.54 -2.20 4.48
C ALA A 139 4.78 -1.47 5.00
N ASN A 140 5.43 -2.00 6.03
CA ASN A 140 6.70 -1.49 6.52
C ASN A 140 7.89 -2.38 6.10
N ASP A 141 9.10 -1.94 6.39
CA ASP A 141 10.32 -2.67 6.02
C ASP A 141 10.41 -4.06 6.69
N ARG A 142 9.88 -4.22 7.90
CA ARG A 142 9.83 -5.53 8.58
C ARG A 142 8.97 -6.53 7.82
N MET A 143 7.89 -6.08 7.21
CA MET A 143 7.07 -6.95 6.36
C MET A 143 7.88 -7.51 5.19
N PHE A 144 8.74 -6.71 4.57
CA PHE A 144 9.56 -7.19 3.44
C PHE A 144 10.56 -8.26 3.87
N VAL A 145 11.13 -8.16 5.07
CA VAL A 145 11.99 -9.22 5.64
C VAL A 145 11.19 -10.52 5.81
N VAL A 146 9.96 -10.43 6.32
CA VAL A 146 9.08 -11.60 6.50
C VAL A 146 8.68 -12.20 5.15
N LEU A 147 8.35 -11.36 4.16
CA LEU A 147 8.05 -11.81 2.79
C LEU A 147 9.26 -12.48 2.12
N ASP A 148 10.45 -11.91 2.24
CA ASP A 148 11.66 -12.51 1.66
C ASP A 148 11.95 -13.89 2.30
N ARG A 149 11.75 -14.05 3.61
CA ARG A 149 11.85 -15.35 4.29
C ARG A 149 10.81 -16.36 3.79
N PHE A 150 9.58 -15.91 3.57
CA PHE A 150 8.53 -16.76 2.99
C PHE A 150 8.90 -17.20 1.56
N PHE A 151 9.31 -16.28 0.71
CA PHE A 151 9.73 -16.60 -0.67
C PHE A 151 10.99 -17.46 -0.75
N ASN A 152 11.84 -17.43 0.28
CA ASN A 152 12.99 -18.32 0.42
C ASN A 152 12.62 -19.71 1.00
N GLY A 153 11.36 -19.91 1.41
CA GLY A 153 10.92 -21.16 2.03
C GLY A 153 11.39 -21.36 3.47
N GLU A 154 11.78 -20.27 4.14
CA GLU A 154 12.24 -20.32 5.52
C GLU A 154 11.11 -20.33 6.53
N ILE A 155 9.93 -19.85 6.14
CA ILE A 155 8.71 -19.82 6.96
C ILE A 155 7.51 -20.30 6.14
N THR A 156 6.50 -20.83 6.84
CA THR A 156 5.23 -21.27 6.23
C THR A 156 4.27 -20.09 6.00
N ASP A 157 3.23 -20.30 5.21
CA ASP A 157 2.12 -19.36 5.01
C ASP A 157 1.45 -18.96 6.33
N LEU A 158 1.21 -19.91 7.25
CA LEU A 158 0.66 -19.62 8.57
C LEU A 158 1.59 -18.71 9.40
N ALA A 159 2.91 -18.96 9.37
CA ALA A 159 3.89 -18.10 10.05
C ALA A 159 3.96 -16.71 9.41
N LEU A 160 3.82 -16.61 8.09
CA LEU A 160 3.71 -15.35 7.37
C LEU A 160 2.48 -14.56 7.86
N ILE A 161 1.27 -15.14 7.80
CA ILE A 161 0.01 -14.49 8.20
C ILE A 161 0.09 -14.01 9.66
N ASN A 162 0.58 -14.85 10.58
CA ASN A 162 0.74 -14.49 11.99
C ASN A 162 1.73 -13.32 12.19
N SER A 163 2.79 -13.28 11.39
CA SER A 163 3.78 -12.19 11.46
C SER A 163 3.21 -10.87 10.91
N LEU A 164 2.40 -10.94 9.86
CA LEU A 164 1.77 -9.77 9.22
C LEU A 164 0.67 -9.16 10.09
N SER A 165 -0.14 -9.97 10.77
CA SER A 165 -1.23 -9.49 11.64
C SER A 165 -0.75 -8.65 12.82
N ALA A 166 0.52 -8.77 13.21
CA ALA A 166 1.16 -7.95 14.23
C ALA A 166 1.56 -6.53 13.76
N LEU A 167 1.48 -6.24 12.46
CA LEU A 167 2.04 -5.04 11.82
C LEU A 167 0.98 -4.03 11.36
N LYS A 168 -0.12 -3.87 12.08
CA LYS A 168 -1.19 -2.92 11.72
C LYS A 168 -0.73 -1.47 11.92
N LEU A 169 -0.27 -0.83 10.85
CA LEU A 169 0.27 0.54 10.83
C LEU A 169 -0.71 1.60 10.29
N GLY A 170 -2.01 1.30 10.23
CA GLY A 170 -3.01 2.13 9.57
C GLY A 170 -3.29 1.68 8.14
N LYS A 171 -4.36 2.23 7.55
CA LYS A 171 -4.75 1.96 6.16
C LYS A 171 -4.24 3.05 5.23
N GLN A 172 -3.87 2.65 4.02
CA GLN A 172 -3.63 3.56 2.90
C GLN A 172 -4.73 3.42 1.86
N TYR A 173 -5.07 4.54 1.27
CA TYR A 173 -6.04 4.69 0.20
C TYR A 173 -5.27 5.13 -1.05
N VAL A 174 -5.39 4.39 -2.12
CA VAL A 174 -4.63 4.63 -3.34
C VAL A 174 -5.60 4.87 -4.49
N ALA A 175 -5.73 6.12 -4.91
CA ALA A 175 -6.54 6.47 -6.08
C ALA A 175 -5.80 6.05 -7.35
N LEU A 176 -6.41 5.16 -8.13
CA LEU A 176 -5.82 4.55 -9.34
C LEU A 176 -6.26 5.25 -10.62
N THR A 177 -7.39 5.95 -10.59
CA THR A 177 -8.00 6.59 -11.77
C THR A 177 -8.08 8.11 -11.59
N GLU A 178 -8.19 8.82 -12.71
CA GLU A 178 -8.46 10.26 -12.69
C GLU A 178 -9.81 10.58 -12.05
N GLN A 179 -10.80 9.69 -12.19
CA GLN A 179 -12.10 9.81 -11.51
C GLN A 179 -11.90 9.85 -10.00
N ALA A 180 -11.22 8.86 -9.42
CA ALA A 180 -10.95 8.83 -7.98
C ALA A 180 -10.15 10.06 -7.53
N CYS A 181 -9.14 10.47 -8.30
CA CYS A 181 -8.35 11.66 -8.00
C CYS A 181 -9.19 12.95 -8.02
N SER A 182 -10.17 13.07 -8.91
CA SER A 182 -11.05 14.25 -9.02
C SER A 182 -12.00 14.41 -7.81
N GLN A 183 -12.20 13.34 -7.03
CA GLN A 183 -13.03 13.34 -5.82
C GLN A 183 -12.21 13.64 -4.54
N ILE A 184 -10.93 13.99 -4.69
CA ILE A 184 -10.05 14.36 -3.57
C ILE A 184 -9.93 15.87 -3.53
N LYS A 185 -10.18 16.46 -2.35
CA LYS A 185 -10.04 17.90 -2.07
C LYS A 185 -8.96 18.13 -1.03
N ILE A 186 -8.11 19.13 -1.25
CA ILE A 186 -7.15 19.62 -0.26
C ILE A 186 -7.93 20.49 0.73
N LEU A 187 -7.89 20.12 2.01
CA LEU A 187 -8.48 20.88 3.11
C LEU A 187 -7.47 21.81 3.78
N ASP A 188 -6.22 21.33 3.90
CA ASP A 188 -5.13 22.05 4.55
C ASP A 188 -3.79 21.65 3.97
N GLU A 189 -2.84 22.60 3.97
CA GLU A 189 -1.45 22.44 3.51
C GLU A 189 -0.51 22.97 4.60
N GLN A 190 0.37 22.11 5.09
CA GLN A 190 1.32 22.46 6.14
C GLN A 190 2.76 22.22 5.65
N HIS A 191 3.56 23.28 5.62
CA HIS A 191 5.00 23.15 5.45
C HIS A 191 5.64 22.65 6.76
N ILE A 192 6.55 21.68 6.67
CA ILE A 192 7.22 21.13 7.85
C ILE A 192 8.40 22.04 8.22
N SER A 193 8.31 22.70 9.38
CA SER A 193 9.36 23.56 9.89
C SER A 193 10.68 22.81 10.15
N ALA A 194 11.79 23.54 10.26
CA ALA A 194 13.08 22.94 10.58
C ALA A 194 13.09 22.28 11.98
N GLU A 195 12.37 22.88 12.92
CA GLU A 195 12.23 22.37 14.29
C GLU A 195 11.37 21.09 14.33
N ASP A 196 10.22 21.10 13.64
CA ASP A 196 9.36 19.92 13.53
C ASP A 196 10.09 18.75 12.87
N ARG A 197 10.92 19.02 11.85
CA ARG A 197 11.69 17.95 11.17
C ARG A 197 12.65 17.23 12.10
N GLU A 198 13.31 17.93 13.00
CA GLU A 198 14.24 17.30 13.95
C GLU A 198 13.51 16.39 14.96
N SER A 199 12.36 16.86 15.45
CA SER A 199 11.48 16.02 16.30
C SER A 199 10.98 14.78 15.58
N LEU A 200 10.49 14.94 14.34
CA LEU A 200 9.97 13.84 13.52
C LEU A 200 11.03 12.81 13.13
N LYS A 201 12.28 13.21 12.93
CA LYS A 201 13.40 12.28 12.70
C LYS A 201 13.60 11.36 13.90
N THR A 202 13.62 11.93 15.09
CA THR A 202 13.77 11.16 16.35
C THR A 202 12.62 10.16 16.52
N GLU A 203 11.38 10.57 16.22
CA GLU A 203 10.20 9.67 16.25
C GLU A 203 10.28 8.59 15.17
N SER A 204 10.70 8.94 13.94
CA SER A 204 10.86 7.99 12.84
C SER A 204 11.88 6.90 13.16
N GLU A 205 13.01 7.27 13.77
CA GLU A 205 14.03 6.32 14.21
C GLU A 205 13.52 5.38 15.32
N ALA A 206 12.70 5.90 16.24
CA ALA A 206 12.09 5.10 17.30
C ALA A 206 11.06 4.08 16.78
N ILE A 207 10.34 4.39 15.68
CA ILE A 207 9.37 3.49 15.04
C ILE A 207 10.08 2.41 14.22
N ALA A 208 11.28 2.69 13.70
CA ALA A 208 12.06 1.75 12.89
C ALA A 208 12.77 0.65 13.71
N LEU A 209 12.90 0.82 15.04
CA LEU A 209 13.47 -0.15 15.99
C LEU A 209 12.41 -1.15 16.47
#